data_5db14fb35f195acc2dca5995c727a896
#
_entry.id   5db14fb35f195acc2dca5995c727a896
#
_cell.length_a   1.000
_cell.length_b   1.000
_cell.length_c   1.000
_cell.angle_alpha   90.00
_cell.angle_beta   90.00
_cell.angle_gamma   90.00
#
_symmetry.space_group_name_H-M   'P 1'
#
loop_
_entity.id
_entity.type
_entity.pdbx_description
1 polymer ?
#
loop_
_entity_poly.entity_id
_entity_poly.type
_entity_poly.pdbx_seq_one_letter_code
_entity_poly.pdbx_strand_id
1 'polypeptide(L)'
;MSLGWLDLFTTVLGLLYIWLEYRVNIWLWVVGIVMPALDIVLYWSHGLYGDAGMAVYYTLAAIYGFWFWKFKKTRKKHEPLPIVYMPRGKYLPVAAFFFIAWAATYYVLVTWTNSTVPVLDSFTNALSFVGLWALSRKYLEQWFFWIVVDAVCCWLYVQKGIPFKAFLYGLYVVIAIAGYYKWKGMAKRVKSEDYMKQRIKTDSTDF
;
A
#
# COMPACT_ATOMS: atom_id res chain seq x y z
N MET A 1 23.32 9.55 18.85
CA MET A 1 23.21 9.12 17.44
C MET A 1 22.50 10.24 16.69
N SER A 2 23.23 11.03 15.90
CA SER A 2 22.61 12.11 15.11
C SER A 2 21.72 11.47 14.05
N LEU A 3 20.42 11.80 14.05
CA LEU A 3 19.54 11.46 12.92
C LEU A 3 20.20 12.05 11.66
N GLY A 4 20.62 11.18 10.73
CA GLY A 4 21.16 11.65 9.45
C GLY A 4 20.07 12.42 8.69
N TRP A 5 20.47 13.45 7.95
CA TRP A 5 19.54 14.19 7.08
C TRP A 5 18.70 13.28 6.17
N LEU A 6 19.27 12.12 5.80
CA LEU A 6 18.62 11.12 4.97
C LEU A 6 17.44 10.45 5.71
N ASP A 7 17.63 10.11 6.99
CA ASP A 7 16.57 9.50 7.82
C ASP A 7 15.41 10.48 8.04
N LEU A 8 15.73 11.75 8.25
CA LEU A 8 14.72 12.79 8.38
C LEU A 8 13.94 12.96 7.07
N PHE A 9 14.64 13.05 5.95
CA PHE A 9 14.04 13.23 4.63
C PHE A 9 13.12 12.06 4.26
N THR A 10 13.58 10.82 4.43
CA THR A 10 12.76 9.61 4.14
C THR A 10 11.56 9.50 5.08
N THR A 11 11.71 9.92 6.34
CA THR A 11 10.60 9.98 7.30
C THR A 11 9.53 10.99 6.87
N VAL A 12 9.93 12.19 6.47
CA VAL A 12 9.01 13.22 5.98
C VAL A 12 8.27 12.75 4.71
N LEU A 13 8.99 12.11 3.78
CA LEU A 13 8.37 11.54 2.58
C LEU A 13 7.40 10.41 2.91
N GLY A 14 7.72 9.53 3.85
CA GLY A 14 6.84 8.48 4.31
C GLY A 14 5.54 9.02 4.95
N LEU A 15 5.67 10.05 5.80
CA LEU A 15 4.50 10.73 6.38
C LEU A 15 3.67 11.46 5.32
N LEU A 16 4.32 12.09 4.34
CA LEU A 16 3.64 12.70 3.20
C LEU A 16 2.88 11.65 2.38
N TYR A 17 3.51 10.50 2.11
CA TYR A 17 2.90 9.40 1.37
C TYR A 17 1.61 8.92 2.02
N ILE A 18 1.65 8.56 3.32
CA ILE A 18 0.47 8.05 4.03
C ILE A 18 -0.61 9.14 4.22
N TRP A 19 -0.20 10.41 4.35
CA TRP A 19 -1.15 11.53 4.38
C TRP A 19 -1.86 11.71 3.03
N LEU A 20 -1.15 11.62 1.91
CA LEU A 20 -1.73 11.66 0.57
C LEU A 20 -2.67 10.47 0.33
N GLU A 21 -2.31 9.29 0.82
CA GLU A 21 -3.14 8.09 0.77
C GLU A 21 -4.43 8.27 1.58
N TYR A 22 -4.31 8.78 2.80
CA TYR A 22 -5.46 9.15 3.65
C TYR A 22 -6.39 10.14 2.94
N ARG A 23 -5.84 11.08 2.15
CA ARG A 23 -6.58 12.08 1.37
C ARG A 23 -7.09 11.55 0.03
N VAL A 24 -6.79 10.30 -0.35
CA VAL A 24 -7.11 9.72 -1.69
C VAL A 24 -6.51 10.55 -2.83
N ASN A 25 -5.34 11.11 -2.62
CA ASN A 25 -4.70 12.02 -3.57
C ASN A 25 -3.75 11.25 -4.49
N ILE A 26 -3.87 11.46 -5.80
CA ILE A 26 -3.05 10.77 -6.82
C ILE A 26 -1.54 11.01 -6.66
N TRP A 27 -1.14 12.13 -6.04
CA TRP A 27 0.27 12.46 -5.80
C TRP A 27 0.98 11.45 -4.90
N LEU A 28 0.24 10.60 -4.14
CA LEU A 28 0.85 9.50 -3.40
C LEU A 28 1.67 8.58 -4.31
N TRP A 29 1.20 8.36 -5.55
CA TRP A 29 1.89 7.51 -6.52
C TRP A 29 3.16 8.16 -7.04
N VAL A 30 3.20 9.49 -7.17
CA VAL A 30 4.42 10.20 -7.55
C VAL A 30 5.48 10.06 -6.48
N VAL A 31 5.12 10.24 -5.21
CA VAL A 31 6.03 9.99 -4.06
C VAL A 31 6.47 8.52 -4.07
N GLY A 32 5.53 7.59 -4.28
CA GLY A 32 5.78 6.15 -4.35
C GLY A 32 6.63 5.72 -5.55
N ILE A 33 6.79 6.53 -6.59
CA ILE A 33 7.72 6.31 -7.71
C ILE A 33 9.11 6.86 -7.35
N VAL A 34 9.16 8.10 -6.84
CA VAL A 34 10.44 8.81 -6.63
C VAL A 34 11.29 8.12 -5.57
N MET A 35 10.70 7.73 -4.43
CA MET A 35 11.46 7.12 -3.34
C MET A 35 12.14 5.81 -3.75
N PRO A 36 11.41 4.77 -4.23
CA PRO A 36 12.07 3.53 -4.63
C PRO A 36 12.99 3.68 -5.83
N ALA A 37 12.73 4.62 -6.75
CA ALA A 37 13.63 4.90 -7.86
C ALA A 37 15.01 5.40 -7.39
N LEU A 38 15.07 6.22 -6.34
CA LEU A 38 16.31 6.62 -5.70
C LEU A 38 16.98 5.46 -4.97
N ASP A 39 16.17 4.61 -4.32
CA ASP A 39 16.65 3.42 -3.62
C ASP A 39 17.31 2.40 -4.57
N ILE A 40 16.81 2.27 -5.82
CA ILE A 40 17.44 1.42 -6.84
C ILE A 40 18.90 1.83 -7.04
N VAL A 41 19.16 3.12 -7.26
CA VAL A 41 20.50 3.64 -7.48
C VAL A 41 21.38 3.43 -6.25
N LEU A 42 20.84 3.70 -5.07
CA LEU A 42 21.55 3.55 -3.80
C LEU A 42 21.93 2.09 -3.54
N TYR A 43 20.98 1.16 -3.61
CA TYR A 43 21.22 -0.25 -3.34
C TYR A 43 22.15 -0.89 -4.40
N TRP A 44 21.96 -0.54 -5.66
CA TRP A 44 22.85 -1.03 -6.73
C TRP A 44 24.30 -0.61 -6.52
N SER A 45 24.53 0.66 -6.17
CA SER A 45 25.88 1.19 -5.93
C SER A 45 26.58 0.57 -4.71
N HIS A 46 25.80 -0.01 -3.77
CA HIS A 46 26.32 -0.72 -2.60
C HIS A 46 26.37 -2.23 -2.75
N GLY A 47 26.06 -2.77 -3.96
CA GLY A 47 26.05 -4.22 -4.21
C GLY A 47 24.86 -4.96 -3.58
N LEU A 48 23.84 -4.25 -3.10
CA LEU A 48 22.62 -4.80 -2.50
C LEU A 48 21.58 -5.12 -3.57
N TYR A 49 21.91 -6.07 -4.45
CA TYR A 49 21.09 -6.37 -5.65
C TYR A 49 19.69 -6.89 -5.33
N GLY A 50 19.52 -7.63 -4.22
CA GLY A 50 18.21 -8.10 -3.76
C GLY A 50 17.29 -6.92 -3.38
N ASP A 51 17.80 -5.97 -2.60
CA ASP A 51 17.06 -4.77 -2.19
C ASP A 51 16.78 -3.84 -3.39
N ALA A 52 17.75 -3.73 -4.33
CA ALA A 52 17.54 -3.02 -5.59
C ALA A 52 16.40 -3.64 -6.41
N GLY A 53 16.33 -4.98 -6.49
CA GLY A 53 15.24 -5.69 -7.16
C GLY A 53 13.87 -5.42 -6.51
N MET A 54 13.80 -5.36 -5.18
CA MET A 54 12.58 -4.98 -4.46
C MET A 54 12.18 -3.52 -4.75
N ALA A 55 13.13 -2.61 -4.79
CA ALA A 55 12.88 -1.21 -5.13
C ALA A 55 12.37 -1.04 -6.57
N VAL A 56 12.88 -1.84 -7.53
CA VAL A 56 12.33 -1.90 -8.90
C VAL A 56 10.86 -2.32 -8.87
N TYR A 57 10.52 -3.37 -8.11
CA TYR A 57 9.13 -3.80 -7.98
C TYR A 57 8.23 -2.68 -7.43
N TYR A 58 8.62 -2.02 -6.34
CA TYR A 58 7.84 -0.91 -5.75
C TYR A 58 7.65 0.24 -6.73
N THR A 59 8.68 0.59 -7.49
CA THR A 59 8.59 1.62 -8.55
C THR A 59 7.58 1.23 -9.62
N LEU A 60 7.63 -0.01 -10.13
CA LEU A 60 6.68 -0.49 -11.14
C LEU A 60 5.24 -0.57 -10.61
N ALA A 61 5.06 -1.01 -9.36
CA ALA A 61 3.76 -1.05 -8.71
C ALA A 61 3.17 0.37 -8.55
N ALA A 62 3.99 1.36 -8.22
CA ALA A 62 3.57 2.75 -8.10
C ALA A 62 3.23 3.36 -9.46
N ILE A 63 4.00 3.08 -10.51
CA ILE A 63 3.69 3.49 -11.90
C ILE A 63 2.34 2.88 -12.33
N TYR A 64 2.12 1.60 -12.06
CA TYR A 64 0.84 0.93 -12.33
C TYR A 64 -0.31 1.58 -11.58
N GLY A 65 -0.15 1.87 -10.27
CA GLY A 65 -1.15 2.53 -9.46
C GLY A 65 -1.50 3.94 -9.96
N PHE A 66 -0.47 4.73 -10.32
CA PHE A 66 -0.66 6.05 -10.93
C PHE A 66 -1.47 5.97 -12.23
N TRP A 67 -1.04 5.08 -13.14
CA TRP A 67 -1.73 4.87 -14.41
C TRP A 67 -3.18 4.44 -14.19
N PHE A 68 -3.41 3.52 -13.25
CA PHE A 68 -4.73 3.01 -12.95
C PHE A 68 -5.66 4.11 -12.38
N TRP A 69 -5.16 4.95 -11.46
CA TRP A 69 -5.96 6.04 -10.90
C TRP A 69 -6.23 7.17 -11.90
N LYS A 70 -5.28 7.42 -12.80
CA LYS A 70 -5.39 8.50 -13.81
C LYS A 70 -6.32 8.13 -14.96
N PHE A 71 -6.23 6.91 -15.47
CA PHE A 71 -6.88 6.51 -16.72
C PHE A 71 -8.09 5.59 -16.54
N LYS A 72 -8.16 4.80 -15.46
CA LYS A 72 -9.30 3.93 -15.21
C LYS A 72 -10.46 4.75 -14.64
N LYS A 73 -11.47 4.96 -15.47
CA LYS A 73 -12.72 5.65 -15.10
C LYS A 73 -13.86 4.65 -14.99
N THR A 74 -14.88 4.99 -14.21
CA THR A 74 -16.09 4.16 -14.11
C THR A 74 -16.85 4.20 -15.43
N ARG A 75 -17.30 3.02 -15.93
CA ARG A 75 -17.97 2.85 -17.23
C ARG A 75 -19.16 3.80 -17.46
N LYS A 76 -19.85 4.24 -16.38
CA LYS A 76 -21.12 4.99 -16.50
C LYS A 76 -20.98 6.52 -16.60
N LYS A 77 -19.88 7.17 -16.17
CA LYS A 77 -19.85 8.64 -16.08
C LYS A 77 -18.50 9.34 -16.26
N HIS A 78 -17.44 8.70 -16.70
CA HIS A 78 -16.08 9.27 -16.69
C HIS A 78 -15.60 9.77 -15.30
N GLU A 79 -16.25 9.31 -14.22
CA GLU A 79 -15.89 9.67 -12.83
C GLU A 79 -14.67 8.89 -12.36
N PRO A 80 -13.87 9.46 -11.44
CA PRO A 80 -12.76 8.75 -10.82
C PRO A 80 -13.22 7.46 -10.15
N LEU A 81 -12.31 6.46 -10.05
CA LEU A 81 -12.61 5.20 -9.36
C LEU A 81 -13.10 5.46 -7.93
N PRO A 82 -14.27 4.93 -7.55
CA PRO A 82 -14.78 5.03 -6.19
C PRO A 82 -14.01 4.11 -5.24
N ILE A 83 -14.05 4.44 -3.96
CA ILE A 83 -13.61 3.52 -2.90
C ILE A 83 -14.70 2.46 -2.71
N VAL A 84 -14.29 1.19 -2.79
CA VAL A 84 -15.22 0.06 -2.70
C VAL A 84 -14.63 -1.06 -1.84
N TYR A 85 -15.50 -1.97 -1.39
CA TYR A 85 -15.07 -3.21 -0.76
C TYR A 85 -14.55 -4.19 -1.82
N MET A 86 -13.56 -4.99 -1.44
CA MET A 86 -13.03 -6.05 -2.31
C MET A 86 -14.14 -7.09 -2.59
N PRO A 87 -14.39 -7.44 -3.86
CA PRO A 87 -15.36 -8.49 -4.20
C PRO A 87 -14.97 -9.84 -3.60
N ARG A 88 -15.94 -10.58 -3.06
CA ARG A 88 -15.69 -11.88 -2.39
C ARG A 88 -14.88 -12.86 -3.24
N GLY A 89 -15.13 -12.92 -4.56
CA GLY A 89 -14.37 -13.78 -5.47
C GLY A 89 -12.89 -13.43 -5.63
N LYS A 90 -12.42 -12.29 -5.08
CA LYS A 90 -11.01 -11.90 -5.12
C LYS A 90 -10.21 -12.36 -3.90
N TYR A 91 -10.86 -12.75 -2.79
CA TYR A 91 -10.15 -13.14 -1.57
C TYR A 91 -9.26 -14.37 -1.79
N LEU A 92 -9.76 -15.42 -2.42
CA LEU A 92 -8.99 -16.63 -2.66
C LEU A 92 -7.80 -16.41 -3.61
N PRO A 93 -7.95 -15.76 -4.79
CA PRO A 93 -6.81 -15.40 -5.64
C PRO A 93 -5.77 -14.52 -4.94
N VAL A 94 -6.21 -13.57 -4.13
CA VAL A 94 -5.32 -12.68 -3.38
C VAL A 94 -4.55 -13.45 -2.31
N ALA A 95 -5.21 -14.35 -1.58
CA ALA A 95 -4.56 -15.21 -0.60
C ALA A 95 -3.54 -16.15 -1.29
N ALA A 96 -3.89 -16.77 -2.41
CA ALA A 96 -2.98 -17.60 -3.19
C ALA A 96 -1.75 -16.79 -3.67
N PHE A 97 -1.98 -15.60 -4.22
CA PHE A 97 -0.90 -14.69 -4.62
C PHE A 97 0.00 -14.32 -3.43
N PHE A 98 -0.58 -14.01 -2.28
CA PHE A 98 0.19 -13.70 -1.06
C PHE A 98 1.14 -14.84 -0.68
N PHE A 99 0.67 -16.08 -0.61
CA PHE A 99 1.52 -17.22 -0.23
C PHE A 99 2.61 -17.51 -1.26
N ILE A 100 2.30 -17.38 -2.56
CA ILE A 100 3.30 -17.53 -3.63
C ILE A 100 4.34 -16.42 -3.52
N ALA A 101 3.92 -15.17 -3.36
CA ALA A 101 4.82 -14.03 -3.22
C ALA A 101 5.67 -14.15 -1.95
N TRP A 102 5.10 -14.63 -0.84
CA TRP A 102 5.83 -14.85 0.42
C TRP A 102 6.92 -15.89 0.25
N ALA A 103 6.61 -17.05 -0.32
CA ALA A 103 7.59 -18.09 -0.59
C ALA A 103 8.69 -17.62 -1.55
N ALA A 104 8.33 -16.93 -2.63
CA ALA A 104 9.29 -16.39 -3.59
C ALA A 104 10.21 -15.33 -2.95
N THR A 105 9.64 -14.37 -2.20
CA THR A 105 10.43 -13.35 -1.51
C THR A 105 11.32 -13.96 -0.43
N TYR A 106 10.81 -14.94 0.33
CA TYR A 106 11.64 -15.66 1.31
C TYR A 106 12.85 -16.32 0.64
N TYR A 107 12.63 -17.03 -0.48
CA TYR A 107 13.71 -17.63 -1.23
C TYR A 107 14.75 -16.59 -1.70
N VAL A 108 14.31 -15.47 -2.24
CA VAL A 108 15.20 -14.37 -2.66
C VAL A 108 16.00 -13.82 -1.47
N LEU A 109 15.35 -13.55 -0.34
CA LEU A 109 16.00 -12.97 0.84
C LEU A 109 17.07 -13.92 1.43
N VAL A 110 16.78 -15.21 1.50
CA VAL A 110 17.73 -16.19 2.04
C VAL A 110 18.90 -16.45 1.08
N THR A 111 18.64 -16.42 -0.24
CA THR A 111 19.66 -16.79 -1.22
C THR A 111 20.54 -15.61 -1.65
N TRP A 112 19.97 -14.42 -1.76
CA TRP A 112 20.63 -13.29 -2.42
C TRP A 112 20.76 -12.03 -1.54
N THR A 113 20.32 -12.09 -0.27
CA THR A 113 20.46 -10.96 0.66
C THR A 113 21.02 -11.38 2.01
N ASN A 114 21.44 -10.42 2.82
CA ASN A 114 21.93 -10.64 4.17
C ASN A 114 20.85 -10.34 5.24
N SER A 115 19.57 -10.62 4.92
CA SER A 115 18.49 -10.38 5.88
C SER A 115 18.70 -11.21 7.15
N THR A 116 18.62 -10.57 8.30
CA THR A 116 18.73 -11.22 9.62
C THR A 116 17.43 -11.83 10.10
N VAL A 117 16.29 -11.46 9.49
CA VAL A 117 14.94 -11.92 9.83
C VAL A 117 14.11 -12.23 8.56
N PRO A 118 14.60 -13.13 7.68
CA PRO A 118 14.05 -13.30 6.34
C PRO A 118 12.58 -13.72 6.31
N VAL A 119 12.09 -14.44 7.34
CA VAL A 119 10.68 -14.85 7.43
C VAL A 119 9.76 -13.65 7.57
N LEU A 120 10.10 -12.72 8.47
CA LEU A 120 9.26 -11.55 8.73
C LEU A 120 9.42 -10.48 7.64
N ASP A 121 10.64 -10.29 7.14
CA ASP A 121 10.89 -9.39 6.02
C ASP A 121 10.15 -9.85 4.76
N SER A 122 10.17 -11.15 4.44
CA SER A 122 9.42 -11.70 3.30
C SER A 122 7.91 -11.63 3.49
N PHE A 123 7.42 -11.85 4.71
CA PHE A 123 6.01 -11.74 5.05
C PHE A 123 5.51 -10.31 4.82
N THR A 124 6.20 -9.32 5.38
CA THR A 124 5.82 -7.90 5.23
C THR A 124 5.92 -7.43 3.78
N ASN A 125 6.94 -7.85 3.05
CA ASN A 125 7.08 -7.55 1.62
C ASN A 125 5.92 -8.16 0.80
N ALA A 126 5.61 -9.44 0.98
CA ALA A 126 4.52 -10.09 0.27
C ALA A 126 3.16 -9.44 0.57
N LEU A 127 2.94 -9.06 1.83
CA LEU A 127 1.71 -8.38 2.24
C LEU A 127 1.63 -6.96 1.67
N SER A 128 2.78 -6.26 1.57
CA SER A 128 2.87 -4.96 0.91
C SER A 128 2.56 -5.03 -0.58
N PHE A 129 2.92 -6.12 -1.28
CA PHE A 129 2.52 -6.34 -2.67
C PHE A 129 1.01 -6.41 -2.82
N VAL A 130 0.34 -7.15 -1.94
CA VAL A 130 -1.12 -7.21 -1.88
C VAL A 130 -1.72 -5.86 -1.53
N GLY A 131 -1.14 -5.17 -0.55
CA GLY A 131 -1.56 -3.83 -0.11
C GLY A 131 -1.53 -2.81 -1.25
N LEU A 132 -0.41 -2.71 -1.98
CA LEU A 132 -0.27 -1.81 -3.14
C LEU A 132 -1.25 -2.15 -4.26
N TRP A 133 -1.46 -3.44 -4.54
CA TRP A 133 -2.46 -3.84 -5.52
C TRP A 133 -3.87 -3.43 -5.07
N ALA A 134 -4.25 -3.69 -3.81
CA ALA A 134 -5.55 -3.32 -3.26
C ALA A 134 -5.74 -1.79 -3.24
N LEU A 135 -4.68 -1.02 -2.90
CA LEU A 135 -4.65 0.43 -2.94
C LEU A 135 -4.87 0.94 -4.38
N SER A 136 -4.20 0.35 -5.38
CA SER A 136 -4.40 0.73 -6.79
C SER A 136 -5.84 0.56 -7.25
N ARG A 137 -6.58 -0.39 -6.67
CA ARG A 137 -8.01 -0.64 -6.93
C ARG A 137 -8.96 0.16 -6.05
N LYS A 138 -8.42 0.96 -5.11
CA LYS A 138 -9.16 1.67 -4.05
C LYS A 138 -10.03 0.74 -3.21
N TYR A 139 -9.56 -0.48 -2.94
CA TYR A 139 -10.22 -1.38 -2.02
C TYR A 139 -10.01 -0.93 -0.57
N LEU A 140 -11.09 -0.95 0.22
CA LEU A 140 -11.05 -0.56 1.63
C LEU A 140 -10.12 -1.47 2.45
N GLU A 141 -10.04 -2.75 2.08
CA GLU A 141 -9.26 -3.78 2.76
C GLU A 141 -7.75 -3.53 2.72
N GLN A 142 -7.27 -2.67 1.83
CA GLN A 142 -5.86 -2.30 1.79
C GLN A 142 -5.35 -1.77 3.13
N TRP A 143 -6.19 -1.07 3.90
CA TRP A 143 -5.82 -0.57 5.22
C TRP A 143 -5.50 -1.68 6.23
N PHE A 144 -6.18 -2.83 6.15
CA PHE A 144 -5.86 -3.98 7.00
C PHE A 144 -4.48 -4.55 6.69
N PHE A 145 -4.08 -4.57 5.42
CA PHE A 145 -2.75 -5.03 5.04
C PHE A 145 -1.68 -4.11 5.62
N TRP A 146 -1.86 -2.78 5.53
CA TRP A 146 -0.94 -1.81 6.11
C TRP A 146 -0.90 -1.89 7.63
N ILE A 147 -2.03 -2.02 8.32
CA ILE A 147 -2.06 -2.19 9.78
C ILE A 147 -1.20 -3.39 10.20
N VAL A 148 -1.29 -4.52 9.49
CA VAL A 148 -0.50 -5.71 9.81
C VAL A 148 0.97 -5.51 9.49
N VAL A 149 1.31 -4.96 8.32
CA VAL A 149 2.70 -4.66 7.92
C VAL A 149 3.36 -3.73 8.94
N ASP A 150 2.71 -2.62 9.25
CA ASP A 150 3.27 -1.61 10.15
C ASP A 150 3.39 -2.12 11.59
N ALA A 151 2.43 -2.93 12.07
CA ALA A 151 2.52 -3.55 13.39
C ALA A 151 3.70 -4.53 13.49
N VAL A 152 3.93 -5.35 12.46
CA VAL A 152 5.08 -6.27 12.40
C VAL A 152 6.38 -5.48 12.33
N CYS A 153 6.45 -4.44 11.50
CA CYS A 153 7.63 -3.59 11.41
C CYS A 153 7.92 -2.83 12.73
N CYS A 154 6.87 -2.32 13.39
CA CYS A 154 7.01 -1.70 14.71
C CYS A 154 7.64 -2.67 15.70
N TRP A 155 7.11 -3.89 15.80
CA TRP A 155 7.66 -4.93 16.66
C TRP A 155 9.11 -5.28 16.33
N LEU A 156 9.44 -5.46 15.03
CA LEU A 156 10.80 -5.72 14.57
C LEU A 156 11.79 -4.62 14.99
N TYR A 157 11.40 -3.35 14.88
CA TYR A 157 12.28 -2.23 15.25
C TYR A 157 12.43 -2.09 16.76
N VAL A 158 11.43 -2.49 17.55
CA VAL A 158 11.59 -2.63 19.03
C VAL A 158 12.66 -3.68 19.33
N GLN A 159 12.58 -4.87 18.71
CA GLN A 159 13.55 -5.94 18.92
C GLN A 159 14.97 -5.57 18.47
N LYS A 160 15.10 -4.79 17.40
CA LYS A 160 16.38 -4.29 16.90
C LYS A 160 16.94 -3.12 17.71
N GLY A 161 16.23 -2.62 18.73
CA GLY A 161 16.67 -1.48 19.56
C GLY A 161 16.70 -0.14 18.78
N ILE A 162 15.81 0.05 17.79
CA ILE A 162 15.70 1.26 16.99
C ILE A 162 14.39 1.99 17.33
N PRO A 163 14.34 2.71 18.47
CA PRO A 163 13.07 3.22 19.02
C PRO A 163 12.42 4.28 18.12
N PHE A 164 13.19 5.06 17.39
CA PHE A 164 12.65 6.06 16.48
C PHE A 164 11.82 5.42 15.35
N LYS A 165 12.35 4.38 14.71
CA LYS A 165 11.61 3.65 13.67
C LYS A 165 10.43 2.90 14.24
N ALA A 166 10.56 2.28 15.41
CA ALA A 166 9.45 1.64 16.10
C ALA A 166 8.30 2.61 16.35
N PHE A 167 8.60 3.81 16.86
CA PHE A 167 7.61 4.87 17.05
C PHE A 167 6.94 5.29 15.73
N LEU A 168 7.73 5.46 14.66
CA LEU A 168 7.22 5.85 13.34
C LEU A 168 6.23 4.81 12.78
N TYR A 169 6.57 3.52 12.84
CA TYR A 169 5.65 2.46 12.39
C TYR A 169 4.43 2.32 13.29
N GLY A 170 4.59 2.54 14.61
CA GLY A 170 3.44 2.64 15.52
C GLY A 170 2.49 3.79 15.15
N LEU A 171 3.04 4.94 14.74
CA LEU A 171 2.24 6.06 14.21
C LEU A 171 1.54 5.70 12.90
N TYR A 172 2.20 4.95 12.00
CA TYR A 172 1.58 4.48 10.78
C TYR A 172 0.38 3.56 11.05
N VAL A 173 0.46 2.66 12.03
CA VAL A 173 -0.69 1.85 12.48
C VAL A 173 -1.88 2.74 12.87
N VAL A 174 -1.64 3.79 13.67
CA VAL A 174 -2.70 4.72 14.11
C VAL A 174 -3.33 5.44 12.91
N ILE A 175 -2.49 5.93 11.99
CA ILE A 175 -2.96 6.62 10.78
C ILE A 175 -3.73 5.65 9.86
N ALA A 176 -3.27 4.41 9.74
CA ALA A 176 -3.95 3.39 8.94
C ALA A 176 -5.34 3.05 9.49
N ILE A 177 -5.48 2.96 10.82
CA ILE A 177 -6.78 2.79 11.47
C ILE A 177 -7.70 3.98 11.17
N ALA A 178 -7.20 5.22 11.31
CA ALA A 178 -7.96 6.42 10.97
C ALA A 178 -8.34 6.46 9.48
N GLY A 179 -7.42 6.08 8.60
CA GLY A 179 -7.62 5.94 7.16
C GLY A 179 -8.73 4.96 6.80
N TYR A 180 -8.74 3.80 7.45
CA TYR A 180 -9.80 2.81 7.29
C TYR A 180 -11.19 3.39 7.61
N TYR A 181 -11.35 4.06 8.76
CA TYR A 181 -12.65 4.64 9.12
C TYR A 181 -13.08 5.74 8.15
N LYS A 182 -12.16 6.58 7.71
CA LYS A 182 -12.44 7.62 6.71
C LYS A 182 -12.89 7.01 5.38
N TRP A 183 -12.13 6.05 4.85
CA TRP A 183 -12.47 5.40 3.59
C TRP A 183 -13.75 4.59 3.67
N LYS A 184 -14.03 3.97 4.81
CA LYS A 184 -15.31 3.29 5.09
C LYS A 184 -16.51 4.24 4.99
N GLY A 185 -16.38 5.46 5.50
CA GLY A 185 -17.39 6.50 5.36
C GLY A 185 -17.63 6.87 3.89
N MET A 186 -16.54 7.03 3.11
CA MET A 186 -16.62 7.32 1.67
C MET A 186 -17.26 6.17 0.88
N ALA A 187 -16.87 4.92 1.15
CA ALA A 187 -17.45 3.74 0.50
C ALA A 187 -18.97 3.58 0.77
N LYS A 188 -19.41 3.90 2.00
CA LYS A 188 -20.84 3.88 2.35
C LYS A 188 -21.63 4.92 1.56
N ARG A 189 -21.11 6.13 1.37
CA ARG A 189 -21.75 7.19 0.58
C ARG A 189 -21.94 6.76 -0.87
N VAL A 190 -20.92 6.21 -1.50
CA VAL A 190 -20.99 5.69 -2.88
C VAL A 190 -22.08 4.64 -3.01
N LYS A 191 -22.14 3.68 -2.08
CA LYS A 191 -23.17 2.63 -2.09
C LYS A 191 -24.59 3.19 -1.92
N SER A 192 -24.77 4.19 -1.07
CA SER A 192 -26.06 4.87 -0.85
C SER A 192 -26.53 5.62 -2.10
N GLU A 193 -25.62 6.35 -2.77
CA GLU A 193 -25.94 7.07 -4.01
C GLU A 193 -26.32 6.12 -5.16
N ASP A 194 -25.62 5.00 -5.30
CA ASP A 194 -25.95 4.00 -6.30
C ASP A 194 -27.33 3.36 -6.06
N TYR A 195 -27.67 3.09 -4.79
CA TYR A 195 -28.98 2.57 -4.41
C TYR A 195 -30.09 3.56 -4.73
N MET A 196 -29.93 4.84 -4.39
CA MET A 196 -30.92 5.89 -4.69
C MET A 196 -31.11 6.07 -6.19
N LYS A 197 -30.03 6.05 -6.99
CA LYS A 197 -30.11 6.13 -8.45
C LYS A 197 -30.84 4.95 -9.08
N GLN A 198 -30.66 3.74 -8.55
CA GLN A 198 -31.38 2.55 -9.01
C GLN A 198 -32.88 2.66 -8.72
N ARG A 199 -33.26 3.12 -7.51
CA ARG A 199 -34.65 3.29 -7.09
C ARG A 199 -35.39 4.28 -7.98
N ILE A 200 -34.80 5.47 -8.20
CA ILE A 200 -35.37 6.51 -9.09
C ILE A 200 -35.57 5.96 -10.51
N LYS A 201 -34.67 5.13 -11.01
CA LYS A 201 -34.78 4.54 -12.33
C LYS A 201 -35.93 3.52 -12.41
N THR A 202 -36.15 2.75 -11.36
CA THR A 202 -37.26 1.78 -11.29
C THR A 202 -38.61 2.51 -11.25
N ASP A 203 -38.73 3.52 -10.38
CA ASP A 203 -39.96 4.31 -10.24
C ASP A 203 -40.28 5.11 -11.53
N SER A 204 -39.31 5.42 -12.38
CA SER A 204 -39.53 6.11 -13.68
C SER A 204 -39.83 5.17 -14.86
N THR A 205 -39.75 3.88 -14.67
CA THR A 205 -40.12 2.87 -15.71
C THR A 205 -41.51 2.29 -15.49
N ASP A 206 -42.13 2.58 -14.36
CA ASP A 206 -43.50 2.11 -14.02
C ASP A 206 -44.61 3.12 -14.40
N PHE A 207 -44.26 4.16 -15.17
CA PHE A 207 -45.13 5.13 -15.82
C PHE A 207 -44.98 5.07 -17.35
#